data_9fe26ade5396dfdaf593ee002b5be4e7
#
_entry.id   9fe26ade5396dfdaf593ee002b5be4e7
#
_cell.length_a   1.000
_cell.length_b   1.000
_cell.length_c   1.000
_cell.angle_alpha   90.00
_cell.angle_beta   90.00
_cell.angle_gamma   90.00
#
_symmetry.space_group_name_H-M   'P 1'
#
loop_
_entity.id
_entity.type
_entity.pdbx_description
1 polymer ?
#
loop_
_entity_poly.entity_id
_entity_poly.type
_entity_poly.pdbx_seq_one_letter_code
_entity_poly.pdbx_strand_id
1 'polypeptide(L)'
;MQEQNPIVLMNFSGIYREEEFWKNRQVSWIELQDVCGTNCYCDEEAIAEINKRTENYPTAGIHFIDSGNYHYMTRLWLTRMDQPFCLLVYDNHTDMQPPAFGGILSCGGWIAAALEELENLKYVILVGPDEAAYEQVDENISLQRETSGDE
;
A
#
# COMPACT_ATOMS: atom_id res chain seq x y z
N MET A 1 -8.25 29.88 -1.24
CA MET A 1 -8.75 28.69 -1.96
C MET A 1 -8.20 27.50 -1.21
N GLN A 2 -9.03 26.61 -0.69
CA GLN A 2 -8.51 25.32 -0.16
C GLN A 2 -7.95 24.58 -1.36
N GLU A 3 -6.65 24.27 -1.34
CA GLU A 3 -6.08 23.32 -2.27
C GLU A 3 -6.83 22.00 -2.07
N GLN A 4 -7.56 21.58 -3.08
CA GLN A 4 -8.18 20.28 -3.05
C GLN A 4 -7.07 19.24 -3.09
N ASN A 5 -7.06 18.34 -2.13
CA ASN A 5 -6.12 17.22 -2.15
C ASN A 5 -6.23 16.48 -3.49
N PRO A 6 -5.12 16.20 -4.17
CA PRO A 6 -5.15 15.54 -5.46
C PRO A 6 -5.75 14.13 -5.35
N ILE A 7 -6.46 13.73 -6.39
CA ILE A 7 -6.93 12.36 -6.56
C ILE A 7 -6.08 11.72 -7.66
N VAL A 8 -5.42 10.63 -7.34
CA VAL A 8 -4.54 9.89 -8.25
C VAL A 8 -5.10 8.50 -8.48
N LEU A 9 -5.24 8.11 -9.73
CA LEU A 9 -5.66 6.77 -10.16
C LEU A 9 -4.44 6.05 -10.73
N MET A 10 -3.97 5.02 -10.06
CA MET A 10 -2.86 4.18 -10.51
C MET A 10 -3.43 2.99 -11.28
N ASN A 11 -3.26 3.00 -12.59
CA ASN A 11 -3.92 2.07 -13.49
C ASN A 11 -3.00 0.91 -13.87
N PHE A 12 -3.07 -0.18 -13.13
CA PHE A 12 -2.31 -1.40 -13.38
C PHE A 12 -3.08 -2.40 -14.24
N SER A 13 -4.39 -2.60 -13.97
CA SER A 13 -5.20 -3.62 -14.64
C SER A 13 -6.18 -3.07 -15.66
N GLY A 14 -6.47 -1.78 -15.62
CA GLY A 14 -7.50 -1.14 -16.43
C GLY A 14 -8.87 -1.09 -15.76
N ILE A 15 -9.04 -1.64 -14.56
CA ILE A 15 -10.33 -1.78 -13.87
C ILE A 15 -11.06 -0.44 -13.71
N TYR A 16 -10.34 0.65 -13.45
CA TYR A 16 -10.97 1.96 -13.27
C TYR A 16 -11.60 2.55 -14.53
N ARG A 17 -11.24 2.05 -15.71
CA ARG A 17 -11.84 2.52 -16.97
C ARG A 17 -13.30 2.11 -17.13
N GLU A 18 -13.70 1.05 -16.45
CA GLU A 18 -15.06 0.53 -16.42
C GLU A 18 -15.93 1.21 -15.34
N GLU A 19 -15.28 1.96 -14.43
CA GLU A 19 -15.93 2.63 -13.30
C GLU A 19 -16.33 4.07 -13.64
N GLU A 20 -17.25 4.62 -12.82
CA GLU A 20 -17.81 5.97 -13.07
C GLU A 20 -17.50 6.99 -11.96
N PHE A 21 -17.01 6.54 -10.81
CA PHE A 21 -16.84 7.39 -9.62
C PHE A 21 -15.89 8.58 -9.83
N TRP A 22 -15.00 8.50 -10.78
CA TRP A 22 -13.99 9.52 -11.09
C TRP A 22 -14.45 10.53 -12.17
N LYS A 23 -15.47 10.20 -13.00
CA LYS A 23 -15.84 10.97 -14.20
C LYS A 23 -16.18 12.45 -13.96
N ASN A 24 -16.69 12.78 -12.77
CA ASN A 24 -17.06 14.15 -12.39
C ASN A 24 -16.06 14.80 -11.41
N ARG A 25 -14.81 14.32 -11.37
CA ARG A 25 -13.77 14.80 -10.48
C ARG A 25 -12.52 15.13 -11.27
N GLN A 26 -11.75 16.06 -10.74
CA GLN A 26 -10.40 16.29 -11.25
C GLN A 26 -9.49 15.19 -10.71
N VAL A 27 -9.05 14.30 -11.60
CA VAL A 27 -8.21 13.16 -11.27
C VAL A 27 -6.96 13.16 -12.14
N SER A 28 -5.88 12.63 -11.60
CA SER A 28 -4.65 12.36 -12.35
C SER A 28 -4.49 10.86 -12.56
N TRP A 29 -4.21 10.45 -13.79
CA TRP A 29 -3.95 9.06 -14.13
C TRP A 29 -2.46 8.77 -14.20
N ILE A 30 -2.05 7.66 -13.61
CA ILE A 30 -0.72 7.10 -13.78
C ILE A 30 -0.89 5.74 -14.45
N GLU A 31 -0.52 5.66 -15.72
CA GLU A 31 -0.61 4.43 -16.50
C GLU A 31 0.55 3.49 -16.13
N LEU A 32 0.20 2.27 -15.71
CA LEU A 32 1.14 1.26 -15.21
C LEU A 32 0.89 -0.13 -15.82
N GLN A 33 -0.05 -0.24 -16.77
CA GLN A 33 -0.43 -1.51 -17.39
C GLN A 33 0.71 -2.17 -18.19
N ASP A 34 1.68 -1.37 -18.66
CA ASP A 34 2.84 -1.82 -19.41
C ASP A 34 4.05 -2.15 -18.52
N VAL A 35 3.94 -1.94 -17.21
CA VAL A 35 5.02 -2.29 -16.26
C VAL A 35 4.90 -3.75 -15.87
N CYS A 36 5.86 -4.55 -16.32
CA CYS A 36 5.95 -5.96 -15.95
C CYS A 36 6.40 -6.14 -14.48
N GLY A 37 6.17 -7.32 -13.90
CA GLY A 37 6.65 -7.64 -12.55
C GLY A 37 5.88 -6.97 -11.42
N THR A 38 4.60 -6.58 -11.65
CA THR A 38 3.80 -5.80 -10.69
C THR A 38 2.66 -6.57 -10.03
N ASN A 39 2.24 -7.71 -10.57
CA ASN A 39 1.05 -8.42 -10.08
C ASN A 39 1.37 -9.27 -8.84
N CYS A 40 0.76 -8.96 -7.70
CA CYS A 40 0.99 -9.54 -6.37
C CYS A 40 2.40 -9.31 -5.81
N TYR A 41 3.40 -9.25 -6.64
CA TYR A 41 4.81 -9.03 -6.32
C TYR A 41 5.33 -7.85 -7.13
N CYS A 42 6.32 -7.14 -6.59
CA CYS A 42 6.95 -6.02 -7.27
C CYS A 42 8.47 -6.20 -7.23
N ASP A 43 9.07 -6.49 -8.38
CA ASP A 43 10.51 -6.60 -8.51
C ASP A 43 11.20 -5.23 -8.54
N GLU A 44 12.54 -5.23 -8.45
CA GLU A 44 13.32 -4.00 -8.37
C GLU A 44 13.18 -3.13 -9.62
N GLU A 45 13.05 -3.74 -10.80
CA GLU A 45 12.89 -3.02 -12.06
C GLU A 45 11.52 -2.33 -12.12
N ALA A 46 10.48 -3.04 -11.69
CA ALA A 46 9.12 -2.48 -11.56
C ALA A 46 9.08 -1.35 -10.53
N ILE A 47 9.69 -1.51 -9.35
CA ILE A 47 9.79 -0.46 -8.33
C ILE A 47 10.44 0.79 -8.91
N ALA A 48 11.55 0.65 -9.64
CA ALA A 48 12.26 1.78 -10.25
C ALA A 48 11.39 2.52 -11.27
N GLU A 49 10.70 1.79 -12.15
CA GLU A 49 9.81 2.39 -13.16
C GLU A 49 8.56 3.04 -12.53
N ILE A 50 7.95 2.41 -11.52
CA ILE A 50 6.83 2.98 -10.77
C ILE A 50 7.27 4.27 -10.07
N ASN A 51 8.41 4.27 -9.38
CA ASN A 51 8.93 5.46 -8.70
C ASN A 51 9.15 6.62 -9.65
N LYS A 52 9.70 6.36 -10.83
CA LYS A 52 9.89 7.35 -11.90
C LYS A 52 8.56 7.93 -12.39
N ARG A 53 7.54 7.10 -12.61
CA ARG A 53 6.21 7.56 -13.06
C ARG A 53 5.44 8.33 -11.99
N THR A 54 5.74 8.08 -10.73
CA THR A 54 5.06 8.70 -9.59
C THR A 54 5.81 9.90 -8.99
N GLU A 55 7.05 10.18 -9.41
CA GLU A 55 7.93 11.18 -8.77
C GLU A 55 7.34 12.60 -8.66
N ASN A 56 6.54 13.00 -9.66
CA ASN A 56 5.94 14.33 -9.72
C ASN A 56 4.57 14.44 -9.03
N TYR A 57 4.11 13.36 -8.38
CA TYR A 57 2.84 13.35 -7.66
C TYR A 57 3.08 13.43 -6.16
N PRO A 58 2.29 14.24 -5.43
CA PRO A 58 2.46 14.39 -3.99
C PRO A 58 2.02 13.13 -3.24
N THR A 59 2.64 12.85 -2.10
CA THR A 59 2.22 11.78 -1.18
C THR A 59 0.89 12.10 -0.51
N ALA A 60 0.64 13.39 -0.24
CA ALA A 60 -0.64 13.83 0.33
C ALA A 60 -1.74 13.80 -0.72
N GLY A 61 -2.88 13.20 -0.39
CA GLY A 61 -4.02 13.09 -1.29
C GLY A 61 -4.78 11.78 -1.16
N ILE A 62 -5.56 11.47 -2.18
CA ILE A 62 -6.29 10.20 -2.29
C ILE A 62 -5.68 9.42 -3.46
N HIS A 63 -5.09 8.27 -3.18
CA HIS A 63 -4.50 7.41 -4.16
C HIS A 63 -5.33 6.12 -4.29
N PHE A 64 -5.88 5.89 -5.46
CA PHE A 64 -6.52 4.63 -5.81
C PHE A 64 -5.47 3.72 -6.45
N ILE A 65 -5.19 2.60 -5.82
CA ILE A 65 -4.07 1.71 -6.18
C ILE A 65 -4.53 0.42 -6.88
N ASP A 66 -5.63 0.49 -7.65
CA ASP A 66 -6.19 -0.63 -8.40
C ASP A 66 -6.78 -1.72 -7.47
N SER A 67 -6.40 -2.98 -7.63
CA SER A 67 -6.85 -4.09 -6.79
C SER A 67 -5.88 -4.41 -5.66
N GLY A 68 -6.29 -5.29 -4.72
CA GLY A 68 -5.44 -5.73 -3.62
C GLY A 68 -4.10 -6.35 -4.04
N ASN A 69 -3.99 -6.83 -5.29
CA ASN A 69 -2.72 -7.33 -5.84
C ASN A 69 -1.61 -6.28 -5.88
N TYR A 70 -1.98 -5.00 -5.82
CA TYR A 70 -1.04 -3.87 -5.85
C TYR A 70 -0.95 -3.15 -4.50
N HIS A 71 -1.43 -3.76 -3.42
CA HIS A 71 -1.48 -3.15 -2.08
C HIS A 71 -0.10 -2.69 -1.57
N TYR A 72 0.98 -3.34 -2.00
CA TYR A 72 2.37 -2.94 -1.74
C TYR A 72 2.71 -1.51 -2.20
N MET A 73 1.91 -0.92 -3.11
CA MET A 73 2.08 0.47 -3.54
C MET A 73 2.02 1.45 -2.37
N THR A 74 1.25 1.13 -1.33
CA THR A 74 1.21 1.92 -0.10
C THR A 74 2.60 2.13 0.45
N ARG A 75 3.42 1.07 0.56
CA ARG A 75 4.81 1.19 1.02
C ARG A 75 5.63 2.13 0.13
N LEU A 76 5.50 2.04 -1.21
CA LEU A 76 6.25 2.90 -2.12
C LEU A 76 5.89 4.39 -1.94
N TRP A 77 4.63 4.71 -1.65
CA TRP A 77 4.25 6.08 -1.29
C TRP A 77 4.83 6.50 0.06
N LEU A 78 4.83 5.61 1.05
CA LEU A 78 5.31 5.90 2.41
C LEU A 78 6.83 6.13 2.48
N THR A 79 7.63 5.61 1.54
CA THR A 79 9.08 5.89 1.46
C THR A 79 9.39 7.38 1.31
N ARG A 80 8.43 8.20 0.88
CA ARG A 80 8.57 9.64 0.66
C ARG A 80 8.17 10.49 1.86
N MET A 81 7.77 9.84 2.96
CA MET A 81 7.42 10.54 4.20
C MET A 81 8.69 10.92 4.94
N ASP A 82 8.95 12.21 5.07
CA ASP A 82 10.13 12.79 5.72
C ASP A 82 9.93 13.14 7.20
N GLN A 83 8.70 12.99 7.71
CA GLN A 83 8.33 13.23 9.11
C GLN A 83 7.84 11.95 9.77
N PRO A 84 7.98 11.80 11.10
CA PRO A 84 7.40 10.68 11.83
C PRO A 84 5.89 10.58 11.60
N PHE A 85 5.40 9.37 11.32
CA PHE A 85 3.99 9.11 11.07
C PHE A 85 3.51 7.79 11.67
N CYS A 86 2.19 7.65 11.77
CA CYS A 86 1.51 6.40 12.10
C CYS A 86 0.65 5.99 10.91
N LEU A 87 0.56 4.68 10.68
CA LEU A 87 -0.24 4.11 9.61
C LEU A 87 -1.48 3.45 10.20
N LEU A 88 -2.66 3.83 9.70
CA LEU A 88 -3.92 3.18 10.02
C LEU A 88 -4.38 2.40 8.79
N VAL A 89 -4.57 1.08 8.93
CA VAL A 89 -4.94 0.18 7.86
C VAL A 89 -6.26 -0.50 8.20
N TYR A 90 -7.20 -0.48 7.27
CA TYR A 90 -8.43 -1.25 7.31
C TYR A 90 -8.33 -2.35 6.27
N ASP A 91 -8.07 -3.57 6.71
CA ASP A 91 -7.91 -4.74 5.83
C ASP A 91 -8.32 -6.00 6.58
N ASN A 92 -8.74 -7.03 5.85
CA ASN A 92 -8.99 -8.37 6.39
C ASN A 92 -7.73 -9.23 6.50
N HIS A 93 -6.62 -8.77 5.90
CA HIS A 93 -5.31 -9.42 5.95
C HIS A 93 -4.36 -8.62 6.84
N THR A 94 -3.32 -9.28 7.33
CA THR A 94 -2.29 -8.58 8.11
C THR A 94 -1.26 -7.87 7.24
N ASP A 95 -1.04 -8.36 6.02
CA ASP A 95 0.01 -7.93 5.10
C ASP A 95 1.41 -7.88 5.75
N MET A 96 1.61 -8.75 6.75
CA MET A 96 2.86 -8.92 7.50
C MET A 96 3.45 -10.32 7.33
N GLN A 97 3.18 -10.97 6.21
CA GLN A 97 3.76 -12.27 5.89
C GLN A 97 5.27 -12.11 5.68
N PRO A 98 6.06 -13.14 6.07
CA PRO A 98 7.47 -13.16 5.77
C PRO A 98 7.72 -13.04 4.26
N PRO A 99 8.82 -12.40 3.84
CA PRO A 99 9.11 -12.19 2.43
C PRO A 99 9.26 -13.52 1.70
N ALA A 100 8.56 -13.64 0.57
CA ALA A 100 8.73 -14.76 -0.34
C ALA A 100 9.89 -14.49 -1.32
N PHE A 101 10.48 -15.55 -1.88
CA PHE A 101 11.44 -15.47 -2.99
C PHE A 101 12.54 -14.41 -2.82
N GLY A 102 13.33 -14.50 -1.73
CA GLY A 102 14.53 -13.68 -1.58
C GLY A 102 14.27 -12.21 -1.23
N GLY A 103 13.13 -11.89 -0.64
CA GLY A 103 12.86 -10.55 -0.14
C GLY A 103 12.09 -9.65 -1.13
N ILE A 104 11.53 -10.22 -2.20
CA ILE A 104 10.71 -9.45 -3.15
C ILE A 104 9.49 -8.83 -2.45
N LEU A 105 9.23 -7.57 -2.73
CA LEU A 105 8.06 -6.85 -2.21
C LEU A 105 6.76 -7.51 -2.70
N SER A 106 5.82 -7.73 -1.79
CA SER A 106 4.54 -8.40 -2.11
C SER A 106 3.33 -7.70 -1.50
N CYS A 107 2.15 -7.96 -2.06
CA CYS A 107 0.90 -7.46 -1.50
C CYS A 107 0.61 -8.00 -0.09
N GLY A 108 1.04 -9.21 0.24
CA GLY A 108 0.82 -9.82 1.56
C GLY A 108 1.93 -9.55 2.59
N GLY A 109 3.04 -8.92 2.21
CA GLY A 109 4.19 -8.66 3.10
C GLY A 109 4.64 -7.19 3.17
N TRP A 110 3.90 -6.28 2.56
CA TRP A 110 4.33 -4.89 2.46
C TRP A 110 4.37 -4.14 3.79
N ILE A 111 3.51 -4.50 4.76
CA ILE A 111 3.54 -3.89 6.10
C ILE A 111 4.78 -4.36 6.86
N ALA A 112 5.14 -5.65 6.77
CA ALA A 112 6.39 -6.16 7.36
C ALA A 112 7.60 -5.41 6.81
N ALA A 113 7.69 -5.30 5.48
CA ALA A 113 8.76 -4.54 4.82
C ALA A 113 8.76 -3.05 5.22
N ALA A 114 7.59 -2.42 5.36
CA ALA A 114 7.49 -1.03 5.81
C ALA A 114 7.98 -0.84 7.26
N LEU A 115 7.65 -1.76 8.16
CA LEU A 115 8.10 -1.73 9.56
C LEU A 115 9.62 -1.90 9.67
N GLU A 116 10.21 -2.71 8.82
CA GLU A 116 11.67 -2.96 8.80
C GLU A 116 12.44 -1.77 8.22
N GLU A 117 11.94 -1.14 7.16
CA GLU A 117 12.72 -0.23 6.33
C GLU A 117 12.43 1.25 6.56
N LEU A 118 11.22 1.60 7.05
CA LEU A 118 10.79 3.00 7.15
C LEU A 118 11.02 3.56 8.56
N GLU A 119 12.14 4.22 8.78
CA GLU A 119 12.51 4.80 10.09
C GLU A 119 11.47 5.81 10.64
N ASN A 120 10.73 6.46 9.76
CA ASN A 120 9.70 7.43 10.13
C ASN A 120 8.34 6.79 10.47
N LEU A 121 8.13 5.52 10.13
CA LEU A 121 6.94 4.78 10.54
C LEU A 121 7.07 4.38 12.02
N LYS A 122 6.22 4.94 12.90
CA LYS A 122 6.29 4.72 14.35
C LYS A 122 5.34 3.64 14.83
N TYR A 123 4.14 3.59 14.27
CA TYR A 123 3.12 2.62 14.64
C TYR A 123 2.28 2.25 13.42
N VAL A 124 1.87 1.00 13.39
CA VAL A 124 0.83 0.51 12.50
C VAL A 124 -0.37 0.10 13.36
N ILE A 125 -1.53 0.63 13.04
CA ILE A 125 -2.81 0.24 13.62
C ILE A 125 -3.57 -0.50 12.53
N LEU A 126 -3.82 -1.78 12.75
CA LEU A 126 -4.49 -2.65 11.80
C LEU A 126 -5.88 -3.02 12.33
N VAL A 127 -6.90 -2.80 11.53
CA VAL A 127 -8.31 -3.04 11.89
C VAL A 127 -8.92 -3.95 10.84
N GLY A 128 -9.46 -5.09 11.28
CA GLY A 128 -10.22 -5.99 10.43
C GLY A 128 -9.80 -7.45 10.40
N PRO A 129 -8.50 -7.81 10.51
CA PRO A 129 -8.11 -9.20 10.45
C PRO A 129 -8.74 -10.04 11.57
N ASP A 130 -9.13 -11.25 11.22
CA ASP A 130 -9.55 -12.26 12.19
C ASP A 130 -8.34 -12.92 12.88
N GLU A 131 -8.61 -13.78 13.88
CA GLU A 131 -7.54 -14.45 14.61
C GLU A 131 -6.66 -15.34 13.74
N ALA A 132 -7.23 -16.00 12.73
CA ALA A 132 -6.48 -16.89 11.86
C ALA A 132 -5.49 -16.15 10.95
N ALA A 133 -5.80 -14.91 10.60
CA ALA A 133 -4.90 -14.09 9.79
C ALA A 133 -3.55 -13.81 10.48
N TYR A 134 -3.54 -13.77 11.82
CA TYR A 134 -2.31 -13.51 12.59
C TYR A 134 -1.35 -14.70 12.65
N GLU A 135 -1.78 -15.90 12.28
CA GLU A 135 -0.90 -17.07 12.19
C GLU A 135 0.15 -16.93 11.06
N GLN A 136 -0.10 -16.03 10.11
CA GLN A 136 0.77 -15.78 8.95
C GLN A 136 1.74 -14.61 9.15
N VAL A 137 1.71 -13.95 10.30
CA VAL A 137 2.59 -12.83 10.61
C VAL A 137 4.02 -13.33 10.82
N ASP A 138 4.98 -12.59 10.27
CA ASP A 138 6.41 -12.84 10.49
C ASP A 138 6.74 -12.84 11.99
N GLU A 139 7.44 -13.88 12.44
CA GLU A 139 7.77 -14.10 13.87
C GLU A 139 8.63 -12.99 14.49
N ASN A 140 9.30 -12.19 13.68
CA ASN A 140 10.10 -11.06 14.12
C ASN A 140 9.27 -9.80 14.43
N ILE A 141 7.97 -9.79 14.09
CA ILE A 141 7.09 -8.65 14.33
C ILE A 141 6.42 -8.77 15.69
N SER A 142 6.64 -7.76 16.55
CA SER A 142 5.99 -7.67 17.85
C SER A 142 4.59 -7.08 17.70
N LEU A 143 3.58 -7.86 18.08
CA LEU A 143 2.16 -7.46 18.04
C LEU A 143 1.63 -7.20 19.44
N GLN A 144 0.88 -6.09 19.59
CA GLN A 144 -0.03 -5.86 20.68
C GLN A 144 -1.45 -6.01 20.16
N ARG A 145 -2.26 -6.88 20.76
CA ARG A 145 -3.63 -7.13 20.35
C ARG A 145 -4.61 -6.60 21.40
N GLU A 146 -5.60 -5.86 20.93
CA GLU A 146 -6.79 -5.55 21.71
C GLU A 146 -7.98 -6.23 21.01
N THR A 147 -8.59 -7.21 21.67
CA THR A 147 -9.88 -7.76 21.22
C THR A 147 -10.98 -6.91 21.84
N SER A 148 -11.91 -6.41 21.04
CA SER A 148 -13.16 -5.89 21.58
C SER A 148 -13.86 -7.07 22.27
N GLY A 149 -13.87 -7.07 23.60
CA GLY A 149 -14.60 -8.08 24.35
C GLY A 149 -16.10 -7.99 24.00
N ASP A 150 -16.69 -9.15 23.70
CA ASP A 150 -18.14 -9.28 23.69
C ASP A 150 -18.64 -8.93 25.11
N GLU A 151 -19.28 -7.77 25.25
CA GLU A 151 -20.18 -7.46 26.41
C GLU A 151 -21.61 -7.82 26.05
#